data_7ca2d776be3ed437a24ee39cf375fc9d
#
_entry.id   7ca2d776be3ed437a24ee39cf375fc9d
#
_cell.length_a   1.000
_cell.length_b   1.000
_cell.length_c   1.000
_cell.angle_alpha   90.00
_cell.angle_beta   90.00
_cell.angle_gamma   90.00
#
_symmetry.space_group_name_H-M   'P 1'
#
loop_
_entity.id
_entity.type
_entity.pdbx_description
1 polymer ?
#
loop_
_entity_poly.entity_id
_entity_poly.type
_entity_poly.pdbx_seq_one_letter_code
_entity_poly.pdbx_strand_id
1 'polypeptide(L)'
;MKTFYVLMLAAMLAACGGQENKPAAGESQTDNRAQQYQNQQKQIAARLADEEYFIGENNLEQIRLHANLKERAQKLLSLLAQADKESRVWVLPGDAAKIKEFNAAFAAVAKSAEESFGGPFLADKAGLYQCTAVANAAYDYFFARQRKDALTENYRQQYTDNIAACQGQIRTPPTAQATVYARKGIRLPLNNCLPVLAGDEEFDTYTCPMEVK
;
A
#
# COMPACT_ATOMS: atom_id res chain seq x y z
N MET A 1 -13.13 -2.97 -32.62
CA MET A 1 -12.62 -4.13 -31.84
C MET A 1 -11.55 -3.77 -30.79
N LYS A 2 -10.99 -2.55 -30.75
CA LYS A 2 -9.93 -2.15 -29.78
C LYS A 2 -10.46 -1.54 -28.47
N THR A 3 -11.71 -1.16 -28.39
CA THR A 3 -12.37 -0.57 -27.21
C THR A 3 -12.73 -1.61 -26.13
N PHE A 4 -12.81 -2.89 -26.49
CA PHE A 4 -13.20 -3.98 -25.59
C PHE A 4 -12.15 -4.33 -24.52
N TYR A 5 -10.87 -4.09 -24.80
CA TYR A 5 -9.77 -4.47 -23.89
C TYR A 5 -9.63 -3.56 -22.67
N VAL A 6 -9.92 -2.25 -22.81
CA VAL A 6 -9.86 -1.31 -21.68
C VAL A 6 -10.98 -1.61 -20.67
N LEU A 7 -12.15 -2.02 -21.14
CA LEU A 7 -13.27 -2.47 -20.30
C LEU A 7 -12.96 -3.80 -19.57
N MET A 8 -12.19 -4.70 -20.19
CA MET A 8 -11.76 -5.95 -19.53
C MET A 8 -10.75 -5.71 -18.42
N LEU A 9 -9.91 -4.67 -18.50
CA LEU A 9 -8.98 -4.32 -17.44
C LEU A 9 -9.69 -3.98 -16.12
N ALA A 10 -10.79 -3.23 -16.21
CA ALA A 10 -11.59 -2.86 -15.04
C ALA A 10 -12.37 -4.05 -14.45
N ALA A 11 -12.86 -4.96 -15.28
CA ALA A 11 -13.69 -6.07 -14.86
C ALA A 11 -12.93 -7.17 -14.11
N MET A 12 -11.65 -7.41 -14.44
CA MET A 12 -10.87 -8.47 -13.78
C MET A 12 -10.38 -8.11 -12.38
N LEU A 13 -10.29 -6.81 -12.05
CA LEU A 13 -9.91 -6.35 -10.72
C LEU A 13 -11.11 -6.14 -9.78
N ALA A 14 -12.32 -5.95 -10.34
CA ALA A 14 -13.54 -5.68 -9.57
C ALA A 14 -14.20 -6.93 -8.93
N ALA A 15 -13.77 -8.15 -9.27
CA ALA A 15 -14.44 -9.40 -8.88
C ALA A 15 -14.29 -9.80 -7.41
N CYS A 16 -13.63 -9.00 -6.56
CA CYS A 16 -13.49 -9.27 -5.12
C CYS A 16 -13.54 -7.97 -4.30
N GLY A 17 -14.63 -7.24 -4.34
CA GLY A 17 -14.82 -6.05 -3.52
C GLY A 17 -16.15 -6.12 -2.76
N GLY A 18 -16.06 -6.30 -1.44
CA GLY A 18 -17.22 -6.29 -0.55
C GLY A 18 -17.75 -4.87 -0.29
N GLN A 19 -19.02 -4.84 -0.07
CA GLN A 19 -19.88 -3.88 0.67
C GLN A 19 -19.47 -2.40 0.75
N GLU A 20 -20.28 -1.58 0.09
CA GLU A 20 -20.33 -0.13 0.27
C GLU A 20 -20.73 0.24 1.70
N ASN A 21 -19.82 0.90 2.43
CA ASN A 21 -20.16 1.74 3.58
C ASN A 21 -20.05 3.21 3.18
N LYS A 22 -21.20 3.88 3.16
CA LYS A 22 -21.37 5.30 2.89
C LYS A 22 -20.72 6.14 4.00
N PRO A 23 -19.84 7.11 3.73
CA PRO A 23 -19.26 7.95 4.78
C PRO A 23 -20.28 8.99 5.25
N ALA A 24 -20.58 8.98 6.56
CA ALA A 24 -21.23 10.08 7.25
C ALA A 24 -20.21 11.21 7.48
N ALA A 25 -20.74 12.44 7.52
CA ALA A 25 -20.06 13.72 7.58
C ALA A 25 -18.95 13.81 8.64
N GLY A 26 -17.88 14.55 8.27
CA GLY A 26 -16.68 14.74 9.08
C GLY A 26 -16.95 15.50 10.37
N GLU A 27 -16.67 14.82 11.46
CA GLU A 27 -16.29 15.41 12.74
C GLU A 27 -15.22 14.51 13.37
N SER A 28 -14.06 15.12 13.67
CA SER A 28 -13.11 14.62 14.66
C SER A 28 -12.42 13.25 14.43
N GLN A 29 -11.93 12.94 13.25
CA GLN A 29 -11.03 11.79 13.11
C GLN A 29 -9.69 11.97 13.86
N THR A 30 -9.24 13.20 14.04
CA THR A 30 -8.02 13.56 14.78
C THR A 30 -8.18 13.32 16.28
N ASP A 31 -9.30 13.73 16.89
CA ASP A 31 -9.54 13.54 18.31
C ASP A 31 -9.70 12.07 18.69
N ASN A 32 -10.37 11.30 17.83
CA ASN A 32 -10.52 9.86 18.04
C ASN A 32 -9.16 9.11 17.99
N ARG A 33 -8.26 9.51 17.10
CA ARG A 33 -6.91 8.91 17.02
C ARG A 33 -6.06 9.26 18.24
N ALA A 34 -6.10 10.50 18.69
CA ALA A 34 -5.38 10.92 19.88
C ALA A 34 -5.87 10.18 21.14
N GLN A 35 -7.18 10.03 21.29
CA GLN A 35 -7.77 9.26 22.40
C GLN A 35 -7.43 7.77 22.32
N GLN A 36 -7.47 7.17 21.13
CA GLN A 36 -7.05 5.77 20.94
C GLN A 36 -5.58 5.57 21.30
N TYR A 37 -4.71 6.46 20.87
CA TYR A 37 -3.30 6.43 21.22
C TYR A 37 -3.08 6.52 22.72
N GLN A 38 -3.70 7.49 23.41
CA GLN A 38 -3.60 7.64 24.84
C GLN A 38 -4.13 6.42 25.62
N ASN A 39 -5.23 5.83 25.15
CA ASN A 39 -5.77 4.62 25.78
C ASN A 39 -4.81 3.41 25.59
N GLN A 40 -4.20 3.28 24.41
CA GLN A 40 -3.21 2.27 24.15
C GLN A 40 -1.98 2.44 25.06
N GLN A 41 -1.47 3.66 25.21
CA GLN A 41 -0.35 3.97 26.11
C GLN A 41 -0.65 3.57 27.56
N LYS A 42 -1.85 3.93 28.07
CA LYS A 42 -2.28 3.54 29.42
C LYS A 42 -2.36 2.02 29.60
N GLN A 43 -2.83 1.30 28.59
CA GLN A 43 -2.89 -0.16 28.65
C GLN A 43 -1.50 -0.80 28.66
N ILE A 44 -0.56 -0.26 27.86
CA ILE A 44 0.84 -0.70 27.83
C ILE A 44 1.49 -0.46 29.21
N ALA A 45 1.37 0.76 29.75
CA ALA A 45 1.91 1.13 31.05
C ALA A 45 1.33 0.26 32.18
N ALA A 46 0.01 0.03 32.17
CA ALA A 46 -0.62 -0.83 33.17
C ALA A 46 -0.10 -2.28 33.11
N ARG A 47 0.11 -2.82 31.92
CA ARG A 47 0.68 -4.16 31.76
C ARG A 47 2.13 -4.24 32.20
N LEU A 48 2.92 -3.21 31.92
CA LEU A 48 4.31 -3.11 32.35
C LEU A 48 4.46 -2.86 33.85
N ALA A 49 3.40 -2.53 34.59
CA ALA A 49 3.44 -2.52 36.05
C ALA A 49 3.67 -3.92 36.64
N ASP A 50 3.15 -4.95 35.99
CA ASP A 50 3.25 -6.35 36.44
C ASP A 50 4.34 -7.14 35.70
N GLU A 51 4.67 -6.78 34.45
CA GLU A 51 5.64 -7.48 33.60
C GLU A 51 6.86 -6.58 33.31
N GLU A 52 8.04 -7.15 33.20
CA GLU A 52 9.25 -6.39 32.81
C GLU A 52 9.19 -6.01 31.33
N TYR A 53 8.64 -6.90 30.50
CA TYR A 53 8.39 -6.69 29.08
C TYR A 53 7.30 -7.62 28.60
N PHE A 54 6.68 -7.28 27.46
CA PHE A 54 5.75 -8.18 26.77
C PHE A 54 5.80 -7.99 25.26
N ILE A 55 5.39 -9.01 24.53
CA ILE A 55 5.25 -8.99 23.07
C ILE A 55 3.88 -8.43 22.76
N GLY A 56 3.85 -7.32 22.03
CA GLY A 56 2.66 -6.66 21.53
C GLY A 56 2.23 -7.16 20.15
N GLU A 57 1.98 -6.21 19.24
CA GLU A 57 1.56 -6.53 17.89
C GLU A 57 2.67 -7.19 17.07
N ASN A 58 2.29 -8.02 16.11
CA ASN A 58 3.19 -8.63 15.14
C ASN A 58 2.68 -8.42 13.71
N ASN A 59 3.54 -8.66 12.72
CA ASN A 59 3.21 -8.47 11.31
C ASN A 59 2.91 -9.78 10.56
N LEU A 60 2.54 -10.85 11.24
CA LEU A 60 2.24 -12.14 10.58
C LEU A 60 1.07 -12.03 9.60
N GLU A 61 0.06 -11.21 9.92
CA GLU A 61 -1.05 -10.94 9.00
C GLU A 61 -0.57 -10.21 7.73
N GLN A 62 0.35 -9.24 7.87
CA GLN A 62 0.97 -8.59 6.71
C GLN A 62 1.68 -9.59 5.81
N ILE A 63 2.44 -10.52 6.39
CA ILE A 63 3.13 -11.57 5.64
C ILE A 63 2.13 -12.48 4.92
N ARG A 64 1.06 -12.87 5.58
CA ARG A 64 -0.02 -13.68 4.98
C ARG A 64 -0.70 -12.95 3.83
N LEU A 65 -1.02 -11.67 4.02
CA LEU A 65 -1.61 -10.82 2.97
C LEU A 65 -0.65 -10.63 1.81
N HIS A 66 0.64 -10.43 2.07
CA HIS A 66 1.66 -10.34 1.02
C HIS A 66 1.65 -11.59 0.14
N ALA A 67 1.69 -12.79 0.74
CA ALA A 67 1.66 -14.05 0.00
C ALA A 67 0.39 -14.19 -0.86
N ASN A 68 -0.77 -13.84 -0.31
CA ASN A 68 -2.06 -13.92 -0.99
C ASN A 68 -2.22 -12.91 -2.14
N LEU A 69 -1.61 -11.73 -2.01
CA LEU A 69 -1.75 -10.64 -2.99
C LEU A 69 -0.62 -10.58 -4.02
N LYS A 70 0.44 -11.35 -3.83
CA LYS A 70 1.60 -11.40 -4.74
C LYS A 70 1.21 -11.65 -6.19
N GLU A 71 0.38 -12.65 -6.46
CA GLU A 71 -0.09 -12.94 -7.82
C GLU A 71 -0.93 -11.80 -8.41
N ARG A 72 -1.73 -11.14 -7.59
CA ARG A 72 -2.54 -9.99 -8.02
C ARG A 72 -1.65 -8.82 -8.41
N ALA A 73 -0.57 -8.56 -7.65
CA ALA A 73 0.42 -7.54 -7.97
C ALA A 73 1.16 -7.87 -9.30
N GLN A 74 1.52 -9.14 -9.52
CA GLN A 74 2.12 -9.58 -10.78
C GLN A 74 1.17 -9.41 -11.97
N LYS A 75 -0.11 -9.74 -11.80
CA LYS A 75 -1.14 -9.52 -12.83
C LYS A 75 -1.31 -8.04 -13.14
N LEU A 76 -1.31 -7.15 -12.14
CA LEU A 76 -1.35 -5.70 -12.35
C LEU A 76 -0.20 -5.23 -13.22
N LEU A 77 1.04 -5.62 -12.91
CA LEU A 77 2.22 -5.26 -13.71
C LEU A 77 2.11 -5.75 -15.15
N SER A 78 1.63 -6.98 -15.36
CA SER A 78 1.45 -7.56 -16.69
C SER A 78 0.39 -6.79 -17.50
N LEU A 79 -0.74 -6.42 -16.88
CA LEU A 79 -1.79 -5.65 -17.51
C LEU A 79 -1.33 -4.24 -17.88
N LEU A 80 -0.57 -3.57 -17.00
CA LEU A 80 -0.02 -2.25 -17.28
C LEU A 80 1.03 -2.29 -18.40
N ALA A 81 1.88 -3.34 -18.44
CA ALA A 81 2.83 -3.55 -19.53
C ALA A 81 2.13 -3.80 -20.89
N GLN A 82 1.01 -4.51 -20.89
CA GLN A 82 0.18 -4.68 -22.07
C GLN A 82 -0.46 -3.35 -22.50
N ALA A 83 -1.04 -2.61 -21.56
CA ALA A 83 -1.61 -1.28 -21.81
C ALA A 83 -0.57 -0.29 -22.35
N ASP A 84 0.69 -0.34 -21.89
CA ASP A 84 1.78 0.48 -22.43
C ASP A 84 2.02 0.18 -23.91
N LYS A 85 2.09 -1.10 -24.29
CA LYS A 85 2.28 -1.50 -25.71
C LYS A 85 1.12 -1.06 -26.59
N GLU A 86 -0.11 -1.27 -26.13
CA GLU A 86 -1.32 -0.92 -26.88
C GLU A 86 -1.51 0.59 -26.99
N SER A 87 -1.26 1.34 -25.94
CA SER A 87 -1.42 2.79 -25.93
C SER A 87 -0.42 3.55 -26.81
N ARG A 88 0.66 2.92 -27.26
CA ARG A 88 1.57 3.52 -28.26
C ARG A 88 0.92 3.80 -29.61
N VAL A 89 -0.12 3.05 -29.95
CA VAL A 89 -0.90 3.21 -31.19
C VAL A 89 -2.19 4.01 -30.98
N TRP A 90 -2.50 4.37 -29.74
CA TRP A 90 -3.64 5.21 -29.43
C TRP A 90 -3.29 6.67 -29.66
N VAL A 91 -3.65 7.20 -30.77
CA VAL A 91 -3.79 8.64 -30.95
C VAL A 91 -5.18 8.96 -30.41
N LEU A 92 -5.29 9.65 -29.29
CA LEU A 92 -6.57 10.24 -28.89
C LEU A 92 -6.76 11.51 -29.72
N PRO A 93 -7.47 11.48 -30.83
CA PRO A 93 -7.84 12.69 -31.53
C PRO A 93 -8.92 13.33 -30.66
N GLY A 94 -8.68 14.45 -30.04
CA GLY A 94 -9.64 15.42 -29.49
C GLY A 94 -11.03 14.96 -29.01
N ASP A 95 -11.27 13.67 -28.93
CA ASP A 95 -12.54 13.04 -28.58
C ASP A 95 -12.68 13.01 -27.05
N ALA A 96 -13.37 14.00 -26.52
CA ALA A 96 -13.60 14.16 -25.10
C ALA A 96 -14.27 12.93 -24.47
N ALA A 97 -15.08 12.17 -25.21
CA ALA A 97 -15.73 10.97 -24.72
C ALA A 97 -14.71 9.84 -24.48
N LYS A 98 -13.78 9.64 -25.39
CA LYS A 98 -12.71 8.63 -25.26
C LYS A 98 -11.72 8.98 -24.16
N ILE A 99 -11.40 10.27 -23.97
CA ILE A 99 -10.56 10.74 -22.86
C ILE A 99 -11.27 10.43 -21.53
N LYS A 100 -12.56 10.70 -21.42
CA LYS A 100 -13.36 10.41 -20.23
C LYS A 100 -13.40 8.91 -19.93
N GLU A 101 -13.59 8.07 -20.93
CA GLU A 101 -13.60 6.61 -20.81
C GLU A 101 -12.23 6.09 -20.35
N PHE A 102 -11.14 6.57 -20.94
CA PHE A 102 -9.77 6.24 -20.52
C PHE A 102 -9.50 6.63 -19.06
N ASN A 103 -9.84 7.87 -18.68
CA ASN A 103 -9.65 8.34 -17.31
C ASN A 103 -10.45 7.50 -16.31
N ALA A 104 -11.70 7.16 -16.62
CA ALA A 104 -12.53 6.33 -15.76
C ALA A 104 -11.95 4.92 -15.58
N ALA A 105 -11.44 4.30 -16.66
CA ALA A 105 -10.82 2.97 -16.60
C ALA A 105 -9.56 2.97 -15.74
N PHE A 106 -8.68 3.96 -15.90
CA PHE A 106 -7.47 4.06 -15.07
C PHE A 106 -7.75 4.43 -13.63
N ALA A 107 -8.72 5.31 -13.37
CA ALA A 107 -9.16 5.61 -12.01
C ALA A 107 -9.66 4.34 -11.29
N ALA A 108 -10.39 3.48 -11.98
CA ALA A 108 -10.83 2.19 -11.44
C ALA A 108 -9.65 1.25 -11.13
N VAL A 109 -8.64 1.20 -12.02
CA VAL A 109 -7.41 0.41 -11.78
C VAL A 109 -6.64 0.94 -10.57
N ALA A 110 -6.44 2.25 -10.48
CA ALA A 110 -5.74 2.90 -9.37
C ALA A 110 -6.48 2.66 -8.04
N LYS A 111 -7.80 2.87 -8.02
CA LYS A 111 -8.64 2.59 -6.84
C LYS A 111 -8.55 1.12 -6.41
N SER A 112 -8.68 0.18 -7.34
CA SER A 112 -8.57 -1.25 -7.04
C SER A 112 -7.17 -1.66 -6.54
N ALA A 113 -6.11 -1.02 -7.04
CA ALA A 113 -4.75 -1.21 -6.54
C ALA A 113 -4.62 -0.68 -5.10
N GLU A 114 -5.14 0.51 -4.82
CA GLU A 114 -5.14 1.12 -3.49
C GLU A 114 -5.91 0.28 -2.47
N GLU A 115 -7.10 -0.19 -2.82
CA GLU A 115 -7.91 -1.08 -1.97
C GLU A 115 -7.21 -2.40 -1.67
N SER A 116 -6.40 -2.91 -2.62
CA SER A 116 -5.71 -4.20 -2.50
C SER A 116 -4.38 -4.10 -1.78
N PHE A 117 -3.57 -3.11 -2.10
CA PHE A 117 -2.17 -3.02 -1.67
C PHE A 117 -1.92 -1.90 -0.66
N GLY A 118 -2.92 -1.04 -0.41
CA GLY A 118 -2.76 0.16 0.37
C GLY A 118 -2.27 1.34 -0.47
N GLY A 119 -2.04 2.48 0.18
CA GLY A 119 -1.62 3.70 -0.48
C GLY A 119 -0.96 4.67 0.49
N PRO A 120 -0.54 5.86 0.04
CA PRO A 120 0.18 6.81 0.88
C PRO A 120 -0.63 7.28 2.11
N PHE A 121 -1.96 7.15 2.05
CA PHE A 121 -2.89 7.51 3.14
C PHE A 121 -3.51 6.30 3.84
N LEU A 122 -3.30 5.08 3.31
CA LEU A 122 -3.76 3.82 3.88
C LEU A 122 -2.54 3.03 4.34
N ALA A 123 -2.65 2.40 5.51
CA ALA A 123 -1.57 1.58 6.02
C ALA A 123 -1.18 0.50 4.99
N ASP A 124 0.12 0.30 4.82
CA ASP A 124 0.65 -0.80 3.99
C ASP A 124 0.38 -2.14 4.68
N LYS A 125 -0.79 -2.71 4.39
CA LYS A 125 -1.25 -3.94 5.03
C LYS A 125 -0.51 -5.19 4.57
N ALA A 126 0.06 -5.15 3.36
CA ALA A 126 0.63 -6.32 2.69
C ALA A 126 2.12 -6.17 2.33
N GLY A 127 2.73 -5.03 2.58
CA GLY A 127 4.09 -4.75 2.09
C GLY A 127 4.15 -4.59 0.57
N LEU A 128 3.06 -4.17 -0.08
CA LEU A 128 2.93 -4.06 -1.54
C LEU A 128 2.45 -2.68 -2.01
N TYR A 129 2.52 -1.65 -1.16
CA TYR A 129 1.98 -0.32 -1.48
C TYR A 129 2.65 0.34 -2.71
N GLN A 130 3.90 -0.01 -3.04
CA GLN A 130 4.56 0.48 -4.25
C GLN A 130 3.84 0.01 -5.53
N CYS A 131 3.08 -1.09 -5.46
CA CYS A 131 2.29 -1.54 -6.59
C CYS A 131 1.09 -0.61 -6.88
N THR A 132 0.57 0.08 -5.86
CA THR A 132 -0.40 1.17 -6.05
C THR A 132 0.25 2.36 -6.76
N ALA A 133 1.48 2.73 -6.39
CA ALA A 133 2.21 3.82 -7.02
C ALA A 133 2.43 3.56 -8.54
N VAL A 134 2.64 2.30 -8.94
CA VAL A 134 2.72 1.93 -10.37
C VAL A 134 1.43 2.27 -11.12
N ALA A 135 0.26 1.96 -10.55
CA ALA A 135 -1.02 2.22 -11.20
C ALA A 135 -1.25 3.72 -11.42
N ASN A 136 -0.90 4.55 -10.44
CA ASN A 136 -1.00 6.00 -10.52
C ASN A 136 0.00 6.56 -11.56
N ALA A 137 1.26 6.15 -11.50
CA ALA A 137 2.29 6.60 -12.43
C ALA A 137 2.02 6.14 -13.88
N ALA A 138 1.38 4.98 -14.07
CA ALA A 138 0.95 4.52 -15.39
C ALA A 138 -0.10 5.45 -15.99
N TYR A 139 -1.08 5.89 -15.19
CA TYR A 139 -2.07 6.87 -15.63
C TYR A 139 -1.41 8.16 -16.12
N ASP A 140 -0.54 8.75 -15.28
CA ASP A 140 0.12 10.01 -15.61
C ASP A 140 0.97 9.89 -16.88
N TYR A 141 1.77 8.83 -16.99
CA TYR A 141 2.61 8.59 -18.16
C TYR A 141 1.79 8.37 -19.44
N PHE A 142 0.78 7.49 -19.42
CA PHE A 142 0.00 7.20 -20.61
C PHE A 142 -0.82 8.40 -21.05
N PHE A 143 -1.35 9.18 -20.11
CA PHE A 143 -2.09 10.40 -20.41
C PHE A 143 -1.19 11.49 -20.97
N ALA A 144 -0.01 11.74 -20.37
CA ALA A 144 0.97 12.72 -20.86
C ALA A 144 1.43 12.37 -22.29
N ARG A 145 1.72 11.09 -22.55
CA ARG A 145 2.14 10.62 -23.87
C ARG A 145 1.09 10.88 -24.95
N GLN A 146 -0.18 10.64 -24.64
CA GLN A 146 -1.28 10.87 -25.58
C GLN A 146 -1.46 12.35 -25.93
N ARG A 147 -1.22 13.23 -24.97
CA ARG A 147 -1.27 14.68 -25.14
C ARG A 147 0.00 15.28 -25.72
N LYS A 148 1.05 14.47 -25.93
CA LYS A 148 2.39 14.94 -26.31
C LYS A 148 2.92 15.99 -25.32
N ASP A 149 2.67 15.76 -24.02
CA ASP A 149 3.10 16.64 -22.95
C ASP A 149 4.64 16.72 -22.90
N ALA A 150 5.18 17.91 -22.63
CA ALA A 150 6.61 18.12 -22.48
C ALA A 150 7.23 17.32 -21.33
N LEU A 151 6.46 16.96 -20.32
CA LEU A 151 6.88 16.16 -19.16
C LEU A 151 6.73 14.64 -19.37
N THR A 152 6.38 14.18 -20.57
CA THR A 152 6.15 12.75 -20.86
C THR A 152 7.34 11.88 -20.42
N GLU A 153 8.56 12.34 -20.64
CA GLU A 153 9.76 11.57 -20.29
C GLU A 153 9.94 11.48 -18.76
N ASN A 154 9.62 12.52 -18.00
CA ASN A 154 9.65 12.50 -16.54
C ASN A 154 8.62 11.48 -15.99
N TYR A 155 7.40 11.50 -16.52
CA TYR A 155 6.37 10.51 -16.14
C TYR A 155 6.75 9.09 -16.54
N ARG A 156 7.41 8.90 -17.68
CA ARG A 156 7.95 7.61 -18.08
C ARG A 156 8.98 7.08 -17.08
N GLN A 157 9.89 7.94 -16.63
CA GLN A 157 10.88 7.57 -15.63
C GLN A 157 10.23 7.19 -14.32
N GLN A 158 9.30 7.99 -13.81
CA GLN A 158 8.56 7.69 -12.59
C GLN A 158 7.80 6.35 -12.68
N TYR A 159 7.14 6.09 -13.81
CA TYR A 159 6.47 4.81 -14.06
C TYR A 159 7.46 3.64 -14.00
N THR A 160 8.62 3.77 -14.64
CA THR A 160 9.67 2.74 -14.66
C THR A 160 10.23 2.48 -13.25
N ASP A 161 10.51 3.54 -12.48
CA ASP A 161 11.03 3.44 -11.12
C ASP A 161 10.01 2.76 -10.19
N ASN A 162 8.74 3.11 -10.30
CA ASN A 162 7.66 2.49 -9.52
C ASN A 162 7.48 1.00 -9.89
N ILE A 163 7.63 0.62 -11.17
CA ILE A 163 7.65 -0.80 -11.58
C ILE A 163 8.78 -1.54 -10.85
N ALA A 164 9.99 -0.99 -10.85
CA ALA A 164 11.14 -1.62 -10.19
C ALA A 164 10.91 -1.76 -8.67
N ALA A 165 10.36 -0.72 -8.03
CA ALA A 165 10.02 -0.73 -6.61
C ALA A 165 8.93 -1.77 -6.26
N CYS A 166 7.84 -1.83 -7.03
CA CYS A 166 6.80 -2.85 -6.85
C CYS A 166 7.35 -4.28 -7.06
N GLN A 167 8.16 -4.50 -8.11
CA GLN A 167 8.83 -5.78 -8.32
C GLN A 167 9.76 -6.15 -7.15
N GLY A 168 10.44 -5.16 -6.57
CA GLY A 168 11.23 -5.33 -5.36
C GLY A 168 10.39 -5.85 -4.20
N GLN A 169 9.27 -5.20 -3.90
CA GLN A 169 8.33 -5.63 -2.86
C GLN A 169 7.75 -7.04 -3.13
N ILE A 170 7.39 -7.35 -4.37
CA ILE A 170 6.90 -8.69 -4.75
C ILE A 170 7.95 -9.79 -4.46
N ARG A 171 9.24 -9.50 -4.68
CA ARG A 171 10.34 -10.47 -4.48
C ARG A 171 10.75 -10.59 -3.02
N THR A 172 10.64 -9.52 -2.25
CA THR A 172 11.11 -9.46 -0.86
C THR A 172 9.92 -9.32 0.07
N PRO A 173 9.35 -10.44 0.57
CA PRO A 173 8.26 -10.41 1.53
C PRO A 173 8.71 -9.73 2.84
N PRO A 174 7.77 -9.14 3.59
CA PRO A 174 8.06 -8.61 4.92
C PRO A 174 8.69 -9.67 5.81
N THR A 175 9.73 -9.30 6.56
CA THR A 175 10.34 -10.18 7.56
C THR A 175 9.41 -10.27 8.77
N ALA A 176 9.29 -11.47 9.35
CA ALA A 176 8.48 -11.68 10.55
C ALA A 176 9.08 -10.93 11.75
N GLN A 177 8.29 -10.04 12.33
CA GLN A 177 8.69 -9.21 13.45
C GLN A 177 7.53 -8.89 14.37
N ALA A 178 7.85 -8.59 15.63
CA ALA A 178 6.90 -8.12 16.63
C ALA A 178 7.38 -6.84 17.29
N THR A 179 6.44 -6.02 17.73
CA THR A 179 6.69 -4.91 18.64
C THR A 179 6.80 -5.47 20.07
N VAL A 180 7.86 -5.12 20.77
CA VAL A 180 8.06 -5.48 22.17
C VAL A 180 8.11 -4.20 23.00
N TYR A 181 7.30 -4.17 24.03
CA TYR A 181 7.27 -3.09 25.02
C TYR A 181 8.00 -3.53 26.27
N ALA A 182 8.84 -2.67 26.85
CA ALA A 182 9.63 -2.97 28.03
C ALA A 182 9.67 -1.78 29.00
N ARG A 183 9.80 -2.05 30.28
CA ARG A 183 10.11 -0.99 31.27
C ARG A 183 11.42 -0.30 30.89
N LYS A 184 11.52 0.99 31.14
CA LYS A 184 12.75 1.75 30.82
C LYS A 184 13.98 1.15 31.49
N GLY A 185 15.05 1.07 30.69
CA GLY A 185 16.37 0.62 31.16
C GLY A 185 16.49 -0.89 31.37
N ILE A 186 15.48 -1.68 31.01
CA ILE A 186 15.57 -3.14 31.08
C ILE A 186 16.30 -3.68 29.85
N ARG A 187 17.23 -4.58 30.07
CA ARG A 187 17.88 -5.35 29.00
C ARG A 187 16.94 -6.50 28.59
N LEU A 188 16.41 -6.43 27.39
CA LEU A 188 15.59 -7.52 26.86
C LEU A 188 16.40 -8.83 26.75
N PRO A 189 15.81 -9.98 27.14
CA PRO A 189 16.42 -11.28 26.93
C PRO A 189 16.26 -11.77 25.49
N LEU A 190 15.85 -10.90 24.56
CA LEU A 190 15.61 -11.17 23.15
C LEU A 190 16.79 -10.68 22.32
N ASN A 191 17.17 -11.48 21.31
CA ASN A 191 18.29 -11.15 20.43
C ASN A 191 17.82 -10.34 19.23
N ASN A 192 18.70 -9.45 18.73
CA ASN A 192 18.51 -8.69 17.49
C ASN A 192 17.30 -7.75 17.49
N CYS A 193 16.82 -7.32 18.65
CA CYS A 193 15.81 -6.29 18.76
C CYS A 193 16.40 -4.92 18.46
N LEU A 194 15.71 -4.11 17.66
CA LEU A 194 16.09 -2.75 17.32
C LEU A 194 15.20 -1.77 18.09
N PRO A 195 15.76 -0.77 18.78
CA PRO A 195 14.97 0.23 19.48
C PRO A 195 14.20 1.10 18.47
N VAL A 196 12.96 1.42 18.79
CA VAL A 196 12.13 2.38 18.05
C VAL A 196 12.43 3.77 18.60
N LEU A 197 13.00 4.65 17.75
CA LEU A 197 13.48 5.99 18.16
C LEU A 197 12.38 6.96 18.60
N ALA A 198 11.12 6.69 18.28
CA ALA A 198 9.96 7.46 18.73
C ALA A 198 9.35 6.85 20.02
N GLY A 199 10.22 6.51 20.98
CA GLY A 199 9.82 5.91 22.24
C GLY A 199 8.98 6.84 23.11
N ASP A 200 8.07 6.26 23.88
CA ASP A 200 7.33 6.96 24.91
C ASP A 200 8.25 7.36 26.07
N GLU A 201 7.88 8.37 26.83
CA GLU A 201 8.64 8.76 28.02
C GLU A 201 8.55 7.71 29.14
N GLU A 202 7.49 6.89 29.15
CA GLU A 202 7.19 5.94 30.23
C GLU A 202 7.77 4.55 30.02
N PHE A 203 8.03 4.12 28.75
CA PHE A 203 8.56 2.78 28.44
C PHE A 203 9.40 2.78 27.16
N ASP A 204 10.16 1.70 26.97
CA ASP A 204 10.97 1.46 25.77
C ASP A 204 10.20 0.56 24.80
N THR A 205 10.32 0.87 23.50
CA THR A 205 9.69 0.10 22.42
C THR A 205 10.76 -0.46 21.50
N TYR A 206 10.64 -1.73 21.13
CA TYR A 206 11.57 -2.42 20.25
C TYR A 206 10.83 -3.14 19.12
N THR A 207 11.50 -3.27 17.99
CA THR A 207 11.12 -4.20 16.92
C THR A 207 12.03 -5.42 16.98
N CYS A 208 11.47 -6.59 17.24
CA CYS A 208 12.20 -7.83 17.38
C CYS A 208 11.86 -8.82 16.26
N PRO A 209 12.85 -9.55 15.70
CA PRO A 209 12.58 -10.62 14.75
C PRO A 209 11.80 -11.74 15.42
N MET A 210 10.89 -12.37 14.67
CA MET A 210 10.13 -13.54 15.10
C MET A 210 10.53 -14.77 14.29
N GLU A 211 10.59 -15.93 14.96
CA GLU A 211 10.63 -17.21 14.25
C GLU A 211 9.22 -17.59 13.82
N VAL A 212 9.01 -17.72 12.51
CA VAL A 212 7.77 -18.29 11.96
C VAL A 212 7.89 -19.81 12.06
N LYS A 213 7.19 -20.40 13.01
CA LYS A 213 7.09 -21.86 13.14
C LYS A 213 6.04 -22.43 12.19
#